data_19d977a3945e2aaf3ad57a64fd9127f1
#
_entry.id   19d977a3945e2aaf3ad57a64fd9127f1
#
_cell.length_a   1.000
_cell.length_b   1.000
_cell.length_c   1.000
_cell.angle_alpha   90.00
_cell.angle_beta   90.00
_cell.angle_gamma   90.00
#
_symmetry.space_group_name_H-M   'P 1'
#
loop_
_entity.id
_entity.type
_entity.pdbx_description
1 polymer ?
#
loop_
_entity_poly.entity_id
_entity_poly.type
_entity_poly.pdbx_seq_one_letter_code
_entity_poly.pdbx_strand_id
1 'polypeptide(L)'
;MRSKRRERTLHLRIFAPCINNALLVYWMKRLLFICSLSILALGAKAASPASGEYIMLVGGPSMHQWEKYKAYPHDHWWANFVRAARLRTEQLRTQLGPDAKITWLVYKQGYIDRAKQENQDLIGLIDSVREKFNLNLVWFHAGSEVISYLNRGQPRDQMKIVDLEYFGHSNRACFMFDYSNNIDSACKSWLHEDELTKINRRDFARGAYVKSWGCHTGESMSKKWHAATGVRMIGAIGKTQYMMEELPVLVSQKDKWVT
;
A
#
# COMPACT_ATOMS: atom_id res chain seq x y z
N MET A 1 -73.01 -59.57 20.50
CA MET A 1 -72.52 -59.24 19.15
C MET A 1 -71.03 -59.19 19.13
N ARG A 2 -70.39 -60.23 18.61
CA ARG A 2 -68.92 -60.35 18.56
C ARG A 2 -68.43 -60.03 17.14
N SER A 3 -67.64 -58.96 16.95
CA SER A 3 -67.04 -58.66 15.68
C SER A 3 -65.66 -59.34 15.59
N LYS A 4 -65.50 -60.20 14.56
CA LYS A 4 -64.21 -60.83 14.22
C LYS A 4 -63.32 -59.89 13.48
N ARG A 5 -62.14 -59.53 14.01
CA ARG A 5 -61.02 -58.92 13.31
C ARG A 5 -60.26 -59.98 12.51
N ARG A 6 -60.21 -59.80 11.20
CA ARG A 6 -59.34 -60.57 10.29
C ARG A 6 -57.96 -59.94 10.29
N GLU A 7 -56.94 -60.66 10.70
CA GLU A 7 -55.51 -60.31 10.48
C GLU A 7 -55.17 -60.62 9.01
N ARG A 8 -54.63 -59.61 8.33
CA ARG A 8 -54.02 -59.79 7.01
C ARG A 8 -52.51 -59.77 7.21
N THR A 9 -51.83 -60.86 6.99
CA THR A 9 -50.43 -61.03 6.94
C THR A 9 -49.89 -60.42 5.64
N LEU A 10 -49.11 -59.37 5.75
CA LEU A 10 -48.46 -58.70 4.61
C LEU A 10 -47.05 -59.31 4.39
N HIS A 11 -46.93 -60.11 3.32
CA HIS A 11 -45.60 -60.58 2.88
C HIS A 11 -44.82 -59.47 2.20
N LEU A 12 -43.87 -58.90 2.88
CA LEU A 12 -42.89 -57.99 2.28
C LEU A 12 -41.91 -58.81 1.45
N ARG A 13 -41.96 -58.69 0.14
CA ARG A 13 -40.92 -59.16 -0.77
C ARG A 13 -39.79 -58.05 -0.80
N ILE A 14 -38.66 -58.40 -0.23
CA ILE A 14 -37.42 -57.55 -0.32
C ILE A 14 -36.87 -57.74 -1.73
N PHE A 15 -37.01 -56.72 -2.59
CA PHE A 15 -36.27 -56.64 -3.85
C PHE A 15 -34.90 -56.05 -3.54
N ALA A 16 -33.84 -56.88 -3.68
CA ALA A 16 -32.46 -56.38 -3.67
C ALA A 16 -32.18 -55.64 -5.02
N PRO A 17 -31.75 -54.38 -4.99
CA PRO A 17 -31.38 -53.71 -6.23
C PRO A 17 -30.04 -54.27 -6.74
N CYS A 18 -30.01 -54.80 -7.96
CA CYS A 18 -28.79 -55.07 -8.69
C CYS A 18 -28.05 -53.75 -8.91
N ILE A 19 -27.04 -53.49 -8.07
CA ILE A 19 -26.14 -52.36 -8.28
C ILE A 19 -25.25 -52.65 -9.49
N ASN A 20 -25.48 -51.90 -10.55
CA ASN A 20 -24.74 -52.04 -11.80
C ASN A 20 -23.29 -51.62 -11.54
N ASN A 21 -22.33 -52.57 -11.60
CA ASN A 21 -20.89 -52.36 -11.34
C ASN A 21 -20.29 -51.21 -12.16
N ALA A 22 -20.87 -50.86 -13.29
CA ALA A 22 -20.45 -49.73 -14.12
C ALA A 22 -20.69 -48.37 -13.45
N LEU A 23 -21.77 -48.20 -12.66
CA LEU A 23 -22.06 -46.98 -11.92
C LEU A 23 -21.12 -46.81 -10.74
N LEU A 24 -20.77 -47.90 -10.04
CA LEU A 24 -19.82 -47.85 -8.92
C LEU A 24 -18.43 -47.41 -9.36
N VAL A 25 -17.94 -47.93 -10.47
CA VAL A 25 -16.62 -47.56 -11.07
C VAL A 25 -16.62 -46.09 -11.54
N TYR A 26 -17.75 -45.59 -12.07
CA TYR A 26 -17.89 -44.20 -12.51
C TYR A 26 -17.85 -43.23 -11.32
N TRP A 27 -18.53 -43.55 -10.21
CA TRP A 27 -18.48 -42.74 -9.00
C TRP A 27 -17.14 -42.78 -8.28
N MET A 28 -16.47 -43.93 -8.25
CA MET A 28 -15.11 -44.04 -7.71
C MET A 28 -14.07 -43.20 -8.52
N LYS A 29 -14.15 -43.19 -9.85
CA LYS A 29 -13.31 -42.35 -10.69
C LYS A 29 -13.54 -40.85 -10.47
N ARG A 30 -14.81 -40.44 -10.29
CA ARG A 30 -15.12 -39.03 -9.95
C ARG A 30 -14.65 -38.63 -8.56
N LEU A 31 -14.77 -39.47 -7.55
CA LEU A 31 -14.27 -39.23 -6.20
C LEU A 31 -12.71 -39.10 -6.19
N LEU A 32 -12.02 -39.97 -6.92
CA LEU A 32 -10.56 -39.88 -7.05
C LEU A 32 -10.13 -38.61 -7.78
N PHE A 33 -10.88 -38.15 -8.79
CA PHE A 33 -10.57 -36.92 -9.51
C PHE A 33 -10.82 -35.67 -8.66
N ILE A 34 -11.87 -35.66 -7.83
CA ILE A 34 -12.17 -34.57 -6.89
C ILE A 34 -11.13 -34.51 -5.77
N CYS A 35 -10.69 -35.67 -5.22
CA CYS A 35 -9.61 -35.70 -4.23
C CYS A 35 -8.27 -35.27 -4.81
N SER A 36 -7.92 -35.59 -6.05
CA SER A 36 -6.66 -35.13 -6.68
C SER A 36 -6.66 -33.64 -6.98
N LEU A 37 -7.81 -33.03 -7.35
CA LEU A 37 -7.92 -31.56 -7.48
C LEU A 37 -7.81 -30.85 -6.13
N SER A 38 -8.34 -31.44 -5.06
CA SER A 38 -8.29 -30.84 -3.70
C SER A 38 -6.87 -30.88 -3.12
N ILE A 39 -6.06 -31.86 -3.46
CA ILE A 39 -4.66 -31.96 -3.02
C ILE A 39 -3.76 -30.96 -3.79
N LEU A 40 -4.08 -30.67 -5.05
CA LEU A 40 -3.37 -29.62 -5.82
C LEU A 40 -3.68 -28.19 -5.34
N ALA A 41 -4.86 -27.97 -4.74
CA ALA A 41 -5.24 -26.68 -4.17
C ALA A 41 -4.58 -26.37 -2.80
N LEU A 42 -4.11 -27.39 -2.09
CA LEU A 42 -3.42 -27.24 -0.79
C LEU A 42 -1.92 -26.92 -0.91
N GLY A 43 -1.38 -26.87 -2.12
CA GLY A 43 0.04 -26.59 -2.39
C GLY A 43 0.40 -25.18 -2.82
N ALA A 44 -0.56 -24.26 -2.92
CA ALA A 44 -0.26 -22.84 -3.07
C ALA A 44 0.22 -22.31 -1.71
N LYS A 45 1.50 -22.58 -1.39
CA LYS A 45 2.22 -21.91 -0.32
C LYS A 45 2.08 -20.42 -0.64
N ALA A 46 1.27 -19.69 0.16
CA ALA A 46 1.24 -18.25 0.07
C ALA A 46 2.70 -17.79 0.05
N ALA A 47 3.08 -17.04 -0.99
CA ALA A 47 4.44 -16.53 -1.08
C ALA A 47 4.71 -15.85 0.26
N SER A 48 5.75 -16.28 0.96
CA SER A 48 6.16 -15.61 2.20
C SER A 48 6.25 -14.12 1.89
N PRO A 49 5.68 -13.24 2.71
CA PRO A 49 5.80 -11.81 2.49
C PRO A 49 7.28 -11.52 2.27
N ALA A 50 7.60 -10.80 1.19
CA ALA A 50 8.99 -10.52 0.85
C ALA A 50 9.66 -9.91 2.08
N SER A 51 10.68 -10.57 2.61
CA SER A 51 11.43 -10.08 3.76
C SER A 51 12.12 -8.79 3.35
N GLY A 52 11.64 -7.64 3.85
CA GLY A 52 12.17 -6.35 3.50
C GLY A 52 11.38 -5.21 4.13
N GLU A 53 11.79 -4.00 3.86
CA GLU A 53 11.19 -2.80 4.41
C GLU A 53 10.22 -2.16 3.42
N TYR A 54 9.05 -1.76 3.94
CA TYR A 54 8.00 -1.01 3.24
C TYR A 54 8.04 0.43 3.73
N ILE A 55 8.33 1.38 2.86
CA ILE A 55 8.56 2.78 3.23
C ILE A 55 7.44 3.67 2.67
N MET A 56 6.75 4.38 3.57
CA MET A 56 5.84 5.47 3.23
C MET A 56 6.57 6.79 3.44
N LEU A 57 6.93 7.47 2.38
CA LEU A 57 7.54 8.80 2.40
C LEU A 57 6.44 9.85 2.33
N VAL A 58 6.28 10.64 3.39
CA VAL A 58 5.16 11.57 3.57
C VAL A 58 5.67 13.01 3.62
N GLY A 59 5.27 13.82 2.67
CA GLY A 59 5.54 15.25 2.63
C GLY A 59 4.66 16.05 3.60
N GLY A 60 5.01 17.30 3.81
CA GLY A 60 4.22 18.22 4.63
C GLY A 60 2.98 18.74 3.92
N PRO A 61 1.95 19.13 4.70
CA PRO A 61 0.72 19.69 4.17
C PRO A 61 0.92 21.10 3.61
N SER A 62 -0.04 21.58 2.81
CA SER A 62 -0.10 22.99 2.46
C SER A 62 -0.39 23.87 3.69
N MET A 63 0.17 25.07 3.73
CA MET A 63 -0.22 26.08 4.72
C MET A 63 -1.51 26.79 4.29
N HIS A 64 -2.29 27.36 5.24
CA HIS A 64 -3.58 28.02 5.00
C HIS A 64 -3.53 29.07 3.88
N GLN A 65 -2.43 29.78 3.77
CA GLN A 65 -2.26 30.80 2.72
C GLN A 65 -2.36 30.25 1.28
N TRP A 66 -2.10 28.94 1.10
CA TRP A 66 -2.18 28.27 -0.20
C TRP A 66 -3.56 27.66 -0.45
N GLU A 67 -4.35 27.45 0.59
CA GLU A 67 -5.66 26.80 0.47
C GLU A 67 -6.64 27.63 -0.32
N LYS A 68 -6.54 28.96 -0.29
CA LYS A 68 -7.36 29.85 -1.11
C LYS A 68 -7.28 29.58 -2.61
N TYR A 69 -6.23 28.88 -3.07
CA TYR A 69 -6.06 28.48 -4.47
C TYR A 69 -6.53 27.04 -4.74
N LYS A 70 -7.02 26.33 -3.74
CA LYS A 70 -7.52 24.95 -3.88
C LYS A 70 -8.99 24.96 -4.23
N ALA A 71 -9.36 24.15 -5.23
CA ALA A 71 -10.74 24.11 -5.73
C ALA A 71 -11.68 23.30 -4.82
N TYR A 72 -11.14 22.31 -4.11
CA TYR A 72 -11.93 21.34 -3.36
C TYR A 72 -11.69 21.45 -1.86
N PRO A 73 -12.74 21.42 -1.00
CA PRO A 73 -12.61 21.52 0.45
C PRO A 73 -11.67 20.47 1.08
N HIS A 74 -11.63 19.24 0.55
CA HIS A 74 -10.75 18.19 1.05
C HIS A 74 -9.27 18.48 0.81
N ASP A 75 -8.90 19.33 -0.14
CA ASP A 75 -7.52 19.77 -0.36
C ASP A 75 -7.00 20.69 0.74
N HIS A 76 -7.90 21.25 1.56
CA HIS A 76 -7.57 22.07 2.71
C HIS A 76 -7.25 21.25 3.97
N TRP A 77 -7.43 19.94 3.92
CA TRP A 77 -7.22 19.13 5.09
C TRP A 77 -5.76 18.75 5.29
N TRP A 78 -5.24 19.09 6.45
CA TRP A 78 -3.84 18.83 6.82
C TRP A 78 -3.43 17.35 6.75
N ALA A 79 -4.37 16.45 6.96
CA ALA A 79 -4.08 15.02 7.06
C ALA A 79 -4.08 14.28 5.72
N ASN A 80 -4.29 14.94 4.58
CA ASN A 80 -4.44 14.28 3.28
C ASN A 80 -3.33 13.25 2.99
N PHE A 81 -2.07 13.61 3.19
CA PHE A 81 -0.95 12.72 2.89
C PHE A 81 -0.78 11.63 3.96
N VAL A 82 -0.90 12.00 5.23
CA VAL A 82 -0.87 11.07 6.36
C VAL A 82 -2.00 10.05 6.26
N ARG A 83 -3.21 10.50 5.91
CA ARG A 83 -4.36 9.62 5.74
C ARG A 83 -4.15 8.63 4.59
N ALA A 84 -3.68 9.08 3.43
CA ALA A 84 -3.42 8.19 2.30
C ALA A 84 -2.33 7.15 2.65
N ALA A 85 -1.25 7.57 3.31
CA ALA A 85 -0.23 6.67 3.83
C ALA A 85 -0.79 5.66 4.85
N ARG A 86 -1.72 6.11 5.73
CA ARG A 86 -2.42 5.23 6.67
C ARG A 86 -3.28 4.18 5.97
N LEU A 87 -4.09 4.58 4.97
CA LEU A 87 -4.87 3.64 4.17
C LEU A 87 -3.97 2.58 3.50
N ARG A 88 -2.84 3.03 2.96
CA ARG A 88 -1.89 2.09 2.36
C ARG A 88 -1.26 1.16 3.39
N THR A 89 -0.96 1.66 4.56
CA THR A 89 -0.47 0.86 5.70
C THR A 89 -1.49 -0.20 6.12
N GLU A 90 -2.78 0.14 6.19
CA GLU A 90 -3.86 -0.81 6.47
C GLU A 90 -3.94 -1.93 5.43
N GLN A 91 -3.83 -1.59 4.14
CA GLN A 91 -3.79 -2.57 3.06
C GLN A 91 -2.57 -3.51 3.20
N LEU A 92 -1.39 -2.96 3.46
CA LEU A 92 -0.18 -3.76 3.66
C LEU A 92 -0.30 -4.67 4.90
N ARG A 93 -0.83 -4.17 6.02
CA ARG A 93 -1.06 -4.99 7.21
C ARG A 93 -2.04 -6.13 6.94
N THR A 94 -3.08 -5.88 6.17
CA THR A 94 -4.05 -6.92 5.76
C THR A 94 -3.41 -7.97 4.86
N GLN A 95 -2.54 -7.55 3.94
CA GLN A 95 -1.91 -8.44 2.96
C GLN A 95 -0.74 -9.23 3.53
N LEU A 96 0.06 -8.61 4.39
CA LEU A 96 1.36 -9.11 4.82
C LEU A 96 1.40 -9.58 6.29
N GLY A 97 0.39 -9.19 7.07
CA GLY A 97 0.31 -9.47 8.51
C GLY A 97 1.02 -8.44 9.39
N PRO A 98 0.98 -8.65 10.72
CA PRO A 98 1.46 -7.68 11.71
C PRO A 98 2.98 -7.53 11.74
N ASP A 99 3.73 -8.52 11.26
CA ASP A 99 5.20 -8.55 11.34
C ASP A 99 5.91 -7.82 10.19
N ALA A 100 5.15 -7.34 9.18
CA ALA A 100 5.72 -6.57 8.08
C ALA A 100 6.46 -5.33 8.59
N LYS A 101 7.68 -5.11 8.13
CA LYS A 101 8.49 -3.94 8.53
C LYS A 101 8.07 -2.71 7.75
N ILE A 102 7.15 -1.94 8.34
CA ILE A 102 6.63 -0.70 7.73
C ILE A 102 7.29 0.48 8.43
N THR A 103 7.87 1.37 7.63
CA THR A 103 8.47 2.63 8.09
C THR A 103 7.78 3.82 7.44
N TRP A 104 7.45 4.80 8.25
CA TRP A 104 7.05 6.11 7.78
C TRP A 104 8.20 7.09 7.92
N LEU A 105 8.59 7.73 6.82
CA LEU A 105 9.45 8.91 6.80
C LEU A 105 8.55 10.12 6.63
N VAL A 106 8.41 10.95 7.65
CA VAL A 106 7.46 12.08 7.66
C VAL A 106 8.19 13.39 7.79
N TYR A 107 7.89 14.35 6.90
CA TYR A 107 8.45 15.69 6.97
C TYR A 107 7.89 16.45 8.17
N LYS A 108 8.76 16.77 9.15
CA LYS A 108 8.34 17.27 10.47
C LYS A 108 7.87 18.71 10.45
N GLN A 109 8.68 19.61 9.84
CA GLN A 109 8.46 21.05 9.97
C GLN A 109 7.11 21.50 9.44
N GLY A 110 6.64 20.92 8.33
CA GLY A 110 5.33 21.23 7.77
C GLY A 110 4.18 20.94 8.74
N TYR A 111 4.26 19.84 9.48
CA TYR A 111 3.23 19.49 10.48
C TYR A 111 3.33 20.34 11.74
N ILE A 112 4.55 20.76 12.17
CA ILE A 112 4.72 21.71 13.26
C ILE A 112 4.09 23.05 12.91
N ASP A 113 4.33 23.58 11.72
CA ASP A 113 3.82 24.88 11.30
C ASP A 113 2.30 24.84 11.05
N ARG A 114 1.81 23.76 10.46
CA ARG A 114 0.38 23.56 10.29
C ARG A 114 -0.35 23.36 11.62
N ALA A 115 0.25 22.69 12.60
CA ALA A 115 -0.29 22.50 13.96
C ALA A 115 -0.63 23.84 14.63
N LYS A 116 0.25 24.85 14.44
CA LYS A 116 0.00 26.21 14.94
C LYS A 116 -1.22 26.87 14.27
N GLN A 117 -1.42 26.61 12.96
CA GLN A 117 -2.54 27.15 12.20
C GLN A 117 -3.87 26.47 12.55
N GLU A 118 -3.83 25.15 12.84
CA GLU A 118 -4.99 24.35 13.24
C GLU A 118 -5.31 24.47 14.74
N ASN A 119 -4.39 24.99 15.54
CA ASN A 119 -4.43 24.93 17.01
C ASN A 119 -4.65 23.48 17.52
N GLN A 120 -3.93 22.53 16.94
CA GLN A 120 -4.02 21.09 17.24
C GLN A 120 -2.63 20.48 17.35
N ASP A 121 -2.49 19.43 18.17
CA ASP A 121 -1.27 18.63 18.23
C ASP A 121 -1.19 17.61 17.07
N LEU A 122 -0.80 18.07 15.88
CA LEU A 122 -0.68 17.22 14.71
C LEU A 122 0.46 16.19 14.86
N ILE A 123 1.48 16.51 15.61
CA ILE A 123 2.59 15.59 15.88
C ILE A 123 2.11 14.41 16.70
N GLY A 124 1.40 14.67 17.81
CA GLY A 124 0.80 13.61 18.63
C GLY A 124 -0.24 12.77 17.87
N LEU A 125 -1.02 13.39 16.98
CA LEU A 125 -1.97 12.66 16.12
C LEU A 125 -1.24 11.72 15.14
N ILE A 126 -0.12 12.13 14.57
CA ILE A 126 0.69 11.26 13.68
C ILE A 126 1.38 10.15 14.48
N ASP A 127 1.88 10.46 15.69
CA ASP A 127 2.46 9.46 16.59
C ASP A 127 1.43 8.40 16.99
N SER A 128 0.17 8.74 17.14
CA SER A 128 -0.89 7.77 17.44
C SER A 128 -1.09 6.74 16.31
N VAL A 129 -0.84 7.12 15.06
CA VAL A 129 -0.85 6.19 13.92
C VAL A 129 0.31 5.18 14.04
N ARG A 130 1.51 5.65 14.42
CA ARG A 130 2.66 4.79 14.71
C ARG A 130 2.30 3.70 15.70
N GLU A 131 1.68 4.08 16.82
CA GLU A 131 1.30 3.14 17.88
C GLU A 131 0.24 2.16 17.40
N LYS A 132 -0.84 2.68 16.79
CA LYS A 132 -1.95 1.85 16.29
C LYS A 132 -1.51 0.76 15.32
N PHE A 133 -0.57 1.05 14.42
CA PHE A 133 -0.14 0.14 13.36
C PHE A 133 1.21 -0.53 13.64
N ASN A 134 1.81 -0.28 14.81
CA ASN A 134 3.13 -0.81 15.19
C ASN A 134 4.16 -0.61 14.07
N LEU A 135 4.30 0.63 13.59
CA LEU A 135 5.22 1.00 12.54
C LEU A 135 6.43 1.78 13.07
N ASN A 136 7.51 1.80 12.31
CA ASN A 136 8.65 2.65 12.58
C ASN A 136 8.35 4.06 12.03
N LEU A 137 8.34 5.09 12.88
CA LEU A 137 8.16 6.48 12.49
C LEU A 137 9.48 7.23 12.61
N VAL A 138 9.92 7.81 11.50
CA VAL A 138 11.13 8.61 11.41
C VAL A 138 10.78 10.00 10.90
N TRP A 139 11.02 11.00 11.71
CA TRP A 139 10.86 12.39 11.34
C TRP A 139 12.10 12.89 10.58
N PHE A 140 11.90 13.63 9.49
CA PHE A 140 13.00 14.25 8.75
C PHE A 140 12.72 15.75 8.49
N HIS A 141 13.77 16.51 8.20
CA HIS A 141 13.73 17.95 7.94
C HIS A 141 14.30 18.34 6.57
N ALA A 142 15.06 17.46 5.92
CA ALA A 142 15.68 17.75 4.64
C ALA A 142 15.70 16.53 3.71
N GLY A 143 15.72 16.75 2.40
CA GLY A 143 15.80 15.67 1.39
C GLY A 143 17.04 14.80 1.55
N SER A 144 18.15 15.37 2.01
CA SER A 144 19.39 14.62 2.30
C SER A 144 19.23 13.58 3.42
N GLU A 145 18.33 13.82 4.37
CA GLU A 145 18.02 12.86 5.43
C GLU A 145 17.22 11.67 4.87
N VAL A 146 16.32 11.92 3.90
CA VAL A 146 15.62 10.85 3.17
C VAL A 146 16.62 9.97 2.45
N ILE A 147 17.56 10.55 1.68
CA ILE A 147 18.63 9.80 1.00
C ILE A 147 19.45 9.02 2.01
N SER A 148 19.80 9.64 3.13
CA SER A 148 20.57 9.00 4.21
C SER A 148 19.82 7.79 4.77
N TYR A 149 18.51 7.92 5.01
CA TYR A 149 17.70 6.81 5.51
C TYR A 149 17.59 5.68 4.47
N LEU A 150 17.31 6.00 3.21
CA LEU A 150 17.23 5.00 2.16
C LEU A 150 18.52 4.18 2.09
N ASN A 151 19.67 4.82 2.24
CA ASN A 151 20.96 4.16 2.16
C ASN A 151 21.39 3.45 3.46
N ARG A 152 21.01 3.95 4.64
CA ARG A 152 21.59 3.54 5.92
C ARG A 152 20.57 3.41 7.07
N GLY A 153 19.29 3.63 6.85
CA GLY A 153 18.27 3.57 7.90
C GLY A 153 18.07 2.16 8.45
N GLN A 154 18.45 1.15 7.69
CA GLN A 154 18.48 -0.26 8.08
C GLN A 154 19.79 -0.90 7.59
N PRO A 155 20.22 -2.05 8.11
CA PRO A 155 21.31 -2.83 7.52
C PRO A 155 20.86 -3.37 6.14
N ARG A 156 21.14 -2.62 5.09
CA ARG A 156 20.62 -2.82 3.73
C ARG A 156 21.10 -4.12 3.05
N ASP A 157 22.14 -4.73 3.53
CA ASP A 157 22.56 -6.09 3.15
C ASP A 157 21.54 -7.15 3.60
N GLN A 158 20.93 -6.96 4.76
CA GLN A 158 19.97 -7.88 5.38
C GLN A 158 18.51 -7.46 5.12
N MET A 159 18.21 -6.16 5.06
CA MET A 159 16.86 -5.62 4.90
C MET A 159 16.76 -4.65 3.72
N LYS A 160 16.44 -5.20 2.55
CA LYS A 160 16.22 -4.43 1.33
C LYS A 160 14.92 -3.64 1.39
N ILE A 161 14.87 -2.54 0.64
CA ILE A 161 13.61 -1.82 0.37
C ILE A 161 12.85 -2.62 -0.68
N VAL A 162 11.65 -3.09 -0.31
CA VAL A 162 10.75 -3.86 -1.19
C VAL A 162 9.59 -3.02 -1.71
N ASP A 163 9.25 -1.96 -0.98
CA ASP A 163 8.18 -1.03 -1.33
C ASP A 163 8.58 0.38 -0.87
N LEU A 164 8.43 1.38 -1.76
CA LEU A 164 8.62 2.79 -1.45
C LEU A 164 7.52 3.60 -2.11
N GLU A 165 6.66 4.21 -1.30
CA GLU A 165 5.56 5.03 -1.80
C GLU A 165 5.64 6.46 -1.27
N TYR A 166 5.56 7.44 -2.18
CA TYR A 166 5.58 8.85 -1.84
C TYR A 166 4.17 9.45 -1.81
N PHE A 167 3.82 10.09 -0.73
CA PHE A 167 2.56 10.84 -0.52
C PHE A 167 2.91 12.30 -0.22
N GLY A 168 2.61 13.20 -1.11
CA GLY A 168 2.97 14.60 -0.93
C GLY A 168 2.81 15.44 -2.20
N HIS A 169 3.14 16.71 -2.06
CA HIS A 169 3.25 17.64 -3.19
C HIS A 169 4.46 17.31 -4.05
N SER A 170 4.31 17.47 -5.36
CA SER A 170 5.39 17.24 -6.31
C SER A 170 5.19 18.01 -7.60
N ASN A 171 6.25 18.11 -8.37
CA ASN A 171 6.23 18.50 -9.76
C ASN A 171 6.96 17.45 -10.61
N ARG A 172 7.21 17.76 -11.88
CA ARG A 172 7.86 16.82 -12.81
C ARG A 172 9.24 16.32 -12.35
N ALA A 173 9.98 17.11 -11.55
CA ALA A 173 11.37 16.89 -11.20
C ALA A 173 11.63 16.72 -9.70
N CYS A 174 10.65 17.01 -8.83
CA CYS A 174 10.86 17.03 -7.38
C CYS A 174 9.73 16.38 -6.60
N PHE A 175 10.06 15.68 -5.51
CA PHE A 175 9.21 15.54 -4.34
C PHE A 175 9.38 16.80 -3.49
N MET A 176 8.28 17.51 -3.25
CA MET A 176 8.26 18.78 -2.51
C MET A 176 7.77 18.51 -1.09
N PHE A 177 8.67 18.43 -0.13
CA PHE A 177 8.31 18.12 1.25
C PHE A 177 7.75 19.33 1.99
N ASP A 178 8.28 20.52 1.70
CA ASP A 178 7.74 21.78 2.21
C ASP A 178 6.87 22.47 1.15
N TYR A 179 5.66 22.83 1.54
CA TYR A 179 4.77 23.63 0.71
C TYR A 179 4.31 24.85 1.52
N SER A 180 5.30 25.59 2.00
CA SER A 180 5.16 26.84 2.73
C SER A 180 5.88 27.98 2.00
N ASN A 181 5.78 29.20 2.53
CA ASN A 181 6.59 30.35 2.06
C ASN A 181 7.86 30.54 2.89
N ASN A 182 8.21 29.60 3.73
CA ASN A 182 9.44 29.67 4.49
C ASN A 182 10.62 29.31 3.58
N ILE A 183 11.38 30.32 3.15
CA ILE A 183 12.52 30.14 2.25
C ILE A 183 13.58 29.21 2.85
N ASP A 184 13.83 29.30 4.16
CA ASP A 184 14.86 28.48 4.80
C ASP A 184 14.53 26.99 4.78
N SER A 185 13.26 26.61 5.01
CA SER A 185 12.85 25.23 4.91
C SER A 185 12.61 24.79 3.47
N ALA A 186 11.99 25.61 2.64
CA ALA A 186 11.71 25.27 1.24
C ALA A 186 12.99 24.97 0.43
N CYS A 187 14.09 25.67 0.70
CA CYS A 187 15.38 25.43 0.04
C CYS A 187 16.02 24.06 0.36
N LYS A 188 15.60 23.40 1.45
CA LYS A 188 16.21 22.14 1.94
C LYS A 188 15.27 20.94 1.87
N SER A 189 13.99 21.21 1.71
CA SER A 189 12.94 20.22 1.94
C SER A 189 12.31 19.74 0.64
N TRP A 190 13.15 19.27 -0.25
CA TRP A 190 12.78 18.59 -1.48
C TRP A 190 13.73 17.42 -1.76
N LEU A 191 13.33 16.53 -2.65
CA LEU A 191 14.19 15.56 -3.29
C LEU A 191 14.10 15.79 -4.79
N HIS A 192 15.13 16.42 -5.37
CA HIS A 192 15.22 16.70 -6.79
C HIS A 192 15.74 15.49 -7.57
N GLU A 193 15.33 15.35 -8.83
CA GLU A 193 15.71 14.22 -9.67
C GLU A 193 17.23 14.12 -9.90
N ASP A 194 17.99 15.22 -9.82
CA ASP A 194 19.44 15.23 -9.94
C ASP A 194 20.15 14.65 -8.71
N GLU A 195 19.45 14.57 -7.56
CA GLU A 195 20.00 14.00 -6.33
C GLU A 195 19.81 12.47 -6.24
N LEU A 196 18.99 11.89 -7.10
CA LEU A 196 18.66 10.46 -7.06
C LEU A 196 19.89 9.56 -7.24
N THR A 197 20.95 10.04 -7.90
CA THR A 197 22.22 9.31 -8.06
C THR A 197 22.96 9.09 -6.74
N LYS A 198 22.59 9.83 -5.67
CA LYS A 198 23.12 9.63 -4.31
C LYS A 198 22.46 8.43 -3.59
N ILE A 199 21.37 7.88 -4.14
CA ILE A 199 20.67 6.70 -3.60
C ILE A 199 21.40 5.45 -4.10
N ASN A 200 21.76 4.58 -3.16
CA ASN A 200 22.45 3.35 -3.51
C ASN A 200 21.47 2.32 -4.08
N ARG A 201 21.60 2.01 -5.37
CA ARG A 201 20.75 1.07 -6.09
C ARG A 201 20.72 -0.33 -5.49
N ARG A 202 21.76 -0.74 -4.76
CA ARG A 202 21.85 -2.07 -4.13
C ARG A 202 20.94 -2.21 -2.93
N ASP A 203 20.36 -1.12 -2.42
CA ASP A 203 19.52 -1.13 -1.23
C ASP A 203 18.07 -1.53 -1.51
N PHE A 204 17.71 -1.56 -2.79
CA PHE A 204 16.41 -2.07 -3.24
C PHE A 204 16.45 -3.57 -3.53
N ALA A 205 15.36 -4.25 -3.21
CA ALA A 205 15.13 -5.62 -3.63
C ALA A 205 14.93 -5.70 -5.15
N ARG A 206 15.23 -6.85 -5.74
CA ARG A 206 14.91 -7.10 -7.15
C ARG A 206 13.38 -7.07 -7.31
N GLY A 207 12.89 -6.20 -8.20
CA GLY A 207 11.45 -6.04 -8.42
C GLY A 207 10.73 -5.24 -7.33
N ALA A 208 11.46 -4.43 -6.54
CA ALA A 208 10.85 -3.52 -5.58
C ALA A 208 9.76 -2.67 -6.24
N TYR A 209 8.67 -2.45 -5.51
CA TYR A 209 7.59 -1.56 -5.93
C TYR A 209 7.93 -0.13 -5.51
N VAL A 210 7.93 0.80 -6.47
CA VAL A 210 8.12 2.22 -6.17
C VAL A 210 7.02 3.02 -6.85
N LYS A 211 6.30 3.83 -6.07
CA LYS A 211 5.23 4.69 -6.60
C LYS A 211 5.24 6.07 -5.98
N SER A 212 5.07 7.07 -6.81
CA SER A 212 4.73 8.42 -6.38
C SER A 212 3.24 8.68 -6.59
N TRP A 213 2.56 9.04 -5.52
CA TRP A 213 1.17 9.51 -5.54
C TRP A 213 1.06 11.02 -5.74
N GLY A 214 2.19 11.70 -5.92
CA GLY A 214 2.26 13.14 -6.21
C GLY A 214 2.02 13.46 -7.68
N CYS A 215 1.71 14.73 -7.95
CA CYS A 215 1.43 15.25 -9.29
C CYS A 215 2.68 15.25 -10.20
N HIS A 216 2.52 15.01 -11.49
CA HIS A 216 3.51 15.21 -12.55
C HIS A 216 4.81 14.39 -12.47
N THR A 217 4.99 13.51 -11.51
CA THR A 217 6.25 12.76 -11.32
C THR A 217 6.55 11.74 -12.44
N GLY A 218 5.55 11.36 -13.22
CA GLY A 218 5.73 10.52 -14.42
C GLY A 218 6.33 11.25 -15.61
N GLU A 219 6.39 12.59 -15.59
CA GLU A 219 6.85 13.38 -16.73
C GLU A 219 8.39 13.39 -16.88
N SER A 220 9.13 13.36 -15.76
CA SER A 220 10.60 13.30 -15.74
C SER A 220 11.13 12.37 -14.65
N MET A 221 10.74 12.59 -13.40
CA MET A 221 11.32 11.92 -12.23
C MET A 221 11.27 10.40 -12.31
N SER A 222 10.21 9.78 -12.86
CA SER A 222 10.14 8.33 -13.01
C SER A 222 11.28 7.76 -13.84
N LYS A 223 11.62 8.41 -14.95
CA LYS A 223 12.76 7.98 -15.80
C LYS A 223 14.09 8.14 -15.10
N LYS A 224 14.28 9.29 -14.42
CA LYS A 224 15.51 9.59 -13.66
C LYS A 224 15.67 8.65 -12.47
N TRP A 225 14.57 8.33 -11.79
CA TRP A 225 14.55 7.34 -10.72
C TRP A 225 15.05 5.97 -11.21
N HIS A 226 14.48 5.48 -12.32
CA HIS A 226 14.92 4.21 -12.90
C HIS A 226 16.40 4.23 -13.32
N ALA A 227 16.85 5.31 -13.93
CA ALA A 227 18.25 5.45 -14.33
C ALA A 227 19.21 5.41 -13.14
N ALA A 228 18.84 6.06 -12.02
CA ALA A 228 19.66 6.14 -10.82
C ALA A 228 19.64 4.84 -10.00
N THR A 229 18.45 4.27 -9.75
CA THR A 229 18.26 3.16 -8.82
C THR A 229 18.17 1.79 -9.48
N GLY A 230 17.89 1.73 -10.79
CA GLY A 230 17.58 0.49 -11.50
C GLY A 230 16.17 -0.07 -11.24
N VAL A 231 15.39 0.60 -10.40
CA VAL A 231 14.00 0.22 -10.07
C VAL A 231 13.04 1.15 -10.78
N ARG A 232 11.98 0.61 -11.40
CA ARG A 232 10.96 1.43 -12.04
C ARG A 232 10.11 2.13 -10.98
N MET A 233 9.83 3.41 -11.20
CA MET A 233 8.91 4.19 -10.36
C MET A 233 7.64 4.51 -11.15
N ILE A 234 6.48 4.17 -10.60
CA ILE A 234 5.19 4.59 -11.12
C ILE A 234 4.96 6.04 -10.71
N GLY A 235 4.70 6.91 -11.66
CA GLY A 235 4.37 8.32 -11.44
C GLY A 235 3.23 8.80 -12.33
N ALA A 236 2.58 9.89 -11.95
CA ALA A 236 1.50 10.48 -12.73
C ALA A 236 2.05 11.41 -13.83
N ILE A 237 1.57 11.25 -15.06
CA ILE A 237 1.52 12.33 -16.02
C ILE A 237 0.23 13.10 -15.72
N GLY A 238 0.34 14.39 -15.37
CA GLY A 238 -0.77 15.20 -14.92
C GLY A 238 -0.91 15.23 -13.39
N LYS A 239 -2.12 15.57 -12.93
CA LYS A 239 -2.40 15.83 -11.52
C LYS A 239 -3.03 14.62 -10.81
N THR A 240 -2.75 14.53 -9.52
CA THR A 240 -3.39 13.58 -8.62
C THR A 240 -4.25 14.31 -7.59
N GLN A 241 -5.29 13.66 -7.11
CA GLN A 241 -6.21 14.16 -6.09
C GLN A 241 -6.29 13.18 -4.94
N TYR A 242 -6.15 13.70 -3.72
CA TYR A 242 -6.23 12.93 -2.49
C TYR A 242 -7.68 12.85 -2.03
N MET A 243 -8.28 11.67 -2.14
CA MET A 243 -9.66 11.41 -1.78
C MET A 243 -9.79 11.04 -0.29
N MET A 244 -11.01 11.08 0.26
CA MET A 244 -11.23 10.85 1.70
C MET A 244 -11.12 9.37 2.10
N GLU A 245 -11.64 8.45 1.30
CA GLU A 245 -11.79 7.04 1.68
C GLU A 245 -10.97 6.07 0.81
N GLU A 246 -10.16 6.61 -0.11
CA GLU A 246 -9.34 5.82 -1.03
C GLU A 246 -7.96 6.43 -1.24
N LEU A 247 -7.08 5.68 -1.89
CA LEU A 247 -5.78 6.18 -2.34
C LEU A 247 -5.96 7.23 -3.44
N PRO A 248 -4.95 8.11 -3.65
CA PRO A 248 -5.06 9.18 -4.62
C PRO A 248 -5.38 8.69 -6.04
N VAL A 249 -6.22 9.44 -6.71
CA VAL A 249 -6.66 9.17 -8.09
C VAL A 249 -6.16 10.24 -9.05
N LEU A 250 -6.19 9.95 -10.34
CA LEU A 250 -5.89 10.94 -11.39
C LEU A 250 -7.07 11.90 -11.55
N VAL A 251 -6.78 13.18 -11.72
CA VAL A 251 -7.82 14.25 -11.80
C VAL A 251 -8.57 14.23 -13.12
N SER A 252 -7.92 13.88 -14.21
CA SER A 252 -8.46 13.96 -15.56
C SER A 252 -8.31 12.64 -16.31
N GLN A 253 -9.23 12.36 -17.23
CA GLN A 253 -9.12 11.21 -18.15
C GLN A 253 -7.89 11.27 -19.08
N LYS A 254 -7.31 12.46 -19.26
CA LYS A 254 -6.06 12.64 -20.01
C LYS A 254 -4.82 12.30 -19.21
N ASP A 255 -4.94 12.30 -17.86
CA ASP A 255 -3.86 11.95 -16.95
C ASP A 255 -3.67 10.43 -16.93
N LYS A 256 -2.46 9.98 -16.68
CA LYS A 256 -2.16 8.54 -16.64
C LYS A 256 -1.00 8.21 -15.71
N TRP A 257 -1.04 7.00 -15.17
CA TRP A 257 0.11 6.42 -14.48
C TRP A 257 1.10 5.86 -15.51
N VAL A 258 2.38 6.15 -15.32
CA VAL A 258 3.48 5.64 -16.15
C VAL A 258 4.64 5.15 -15.29
N THR A 259 5.52 4.31 -15.86
CA THR A 259 6.76 3.80 -15.25
C THR A 259 7.98 4.29 -16.03
#